data_7955e930639a026d7f366f9c03eeac69
#
_entry.id   7955e930639a026d7f366f9c03eeac69
#
_cell.length_a   1.000
_cell.length_b   1.000
_cell.length_c   1.000
_cell.angle_alpha   90.00
_cell.angle_beta   90.00
_cell.angle_gamma   90.00
#
_symmetry.space_group_name_H-M   'P 1'
#
loop_
_entity.id
_entity.type
_entity.pdbx_description
1 polymer ?
#
loop_
_entity_poly.entity_id
_entity_poly.type
_entity_poly.pdbx_seq_one_letter_code
_entity_poly.pdbx_strand_id
1 'polypeptide(L)'
;MTNKKSKGRPAQITRSEVIECALQIGLSNVSMHTLGKQLGVSATALYRHVSSKEELIVCCSDYVIEKVELPQEKEWDKYLYAFAENFRSVLLSYPNSVEFVRYNQQFTPASSVLANDVLGVFRKSGFEAEVGFMAFASVYTRVTDIVQHQEQAKLQPQTASNQEPSSLIDNTLPNLAWLLKQTKPVDYEKYFVDGIKITIEGLKVVYSQRNSEA
;
A
#
# COMPACT_ATOMS: atom_id res chain seq x y z
N MET A 1 -26.61 -47.75 -20.46
CA MET A 1 -27.26 -46.44 -20.22
C MET A 1 -26.29 -45.56 -19.48
N THR A 2 -25.58 -44.69 -20.18
CA THR A 2 -24.58 -43.80 -19.61
C THR A 2 -25.25 -42.50 -19.13
N ASN A 3 -25.22 -42.30 -17.82
CA ASN A 3 -25.82 -41.15 -17.15
C ASN A 3 -24.95 -39.91 -17.42
N LYS A 4 -25.33 -39.05 -18.35
CA LYS A 4 -24.69 -37.78 -18.70
C LYS A 4 -25.03 -36.80 -17.57
N LYS A 5 -24.10 -36.62 -16.58
CA LYS A 5 -24.21 -35.55 -15.57
C LYS A 5 -24.40 -34.23 -16.31
N SER A 6 -25.53 -33.57 -16.11
CA SER A 6 -25.80 -32.23 -16.58
C SER A 6 -24.76 -31.28 -15.97
N LYS A 7 -23.95 -30.65 -16.82
CA LYS A 7 -23.00 -29.62 -16.40
C LYS A 7 -23.83 -28.43 -15.90
N GLY A 8 -23.90 -28.26 -14.57
CA GLY A 8 -24.57 -27.11 -13.97
C GLY A 8 -24.09 -25.80 -14.60
N ARG A 9 -24.97 -24.80 -14.62
CA ARG A 9 -24.63 -23.44 -15.10
C ARG A 9 -23.34 -22.99 -14.39
N PRO A 10 -22.29 -22.54 -15.12
CA PRO A 10 -21.06 -22.05 -14.48
C PRO A 10 -21.42 -21.01 -13.43
N ALA A 11 -20.81 -21.12 -12.23
CA ALA A 11 -20.99 -20.11 -11.19
C ALA A 11 -20.71 -18.74 -11.80
N GLN A 12 -21.64 -17.81 -11.60
CA GLN A 12 -21.52 -16.46 -12.14
C GLN A 12 -20.53 -15.72 -11.24
N ILE A 13 -19.31 -15.48 -11.75
CA ILE A 13 -18.28 -14.71 -11.02
C ILE A 13 -18.77 -13.28 -10.80
N THR A 14 -18.36 -12.70 -9.69
CA THR A 14 -18.62 -11.29 -9.33
C THR A 14 -17.42 -10.41 -9.62
N ARG A 15 -17.62 -9.09 -9.70
CA ARG A 15 -16.53 -8.13 -9.85
C ARG A 15 -15.58 -8.17 -8.64
N SER A 16 -16.11 -8.35 -7.42
CA SER A 16 -15.29 -8.48 -6.22
C SER A 16 -14.37 -9.70 -6.26
N GLU A 17 -14.88 -10.87 -6.70
CA GLU A 17 -14.04 -12.06 -6.84
C GLU A 17 -12.91 -11.87 -7.87
N VAL A 18 -13.15 -11.11 -8.95
CA VAL A 18 -12.12 -10.76 -9.92
C VAL A 18 -11.05 -9.85 -9.29
N ILE A 19 -11.48 -8.85 -8.53
CA ILE A 19 -10.57 -7.91 -7.84
C ILE A 19 -9.74 -8.64 -6.77
N GLU A 20 -10.36 -9.41 -5.91
CA GLU A 20 -9.67 -10.18 -4.86
C GLU A 20 -8.66 -11.18 -5.42
N CYS A 21 -9.04 -11.87 -6.50
CA CYS A 21 -8.13 -12.74 -7.22
C CYS A 21 -6.94 -11.98 -7.83
N ALA A 22 -7.18 -10.79 -8.39
CA ALA A 22 -6.12 -9.94 -8.93
C ALA A 22 -5.13 -9.48 -7.84
N LEU A 23 -5.63 -9.08 -6.68
CA LEU A 23 -4.80 -8.71 -5.53
C LEU A 23 -3.95 -9.90 -5.06
N GLN A 24 -4.52 -11.12 -4.99
CA GLN A 24 -3.76 -12.32 -4.62
C GLN A 24 -2.66 -12.67 -5.62
N ILE A 25 -2.90 -12.47 -6.92
CA ILE A 25 -1.90 -12.73 -7.98
C ILE A 25 -0.77 -11.67 -7.96
N GLY A 26 -1.09 -10.44 -7.58
CA GLY A 26 -0.18 -9.28 -7.61
C GLY A 26 -0.06 -8.66 -9.00
N LEU A 27 0.25 -7.35 -9.04
CA LEU A 27 0.26 -6.53 -10.25
C LEU A 27 1.22 -7.05 -11.32
N SER A 28 2.39 -7.51 -10.92
CA SER A 28 3.44 -8.01 -11.82
C SER A 28 3.03 -9.26 -12.59
N ASN A 29 2.17 -10.11 -12.01
CA ASN A 29 1.78 -11.41 -12.55
C ASN A 29 0.34 -11.42 -13.09
N VAL A 30 -0.45 -10.37 -12.83
CA VAL A 30 -1.87 -10.32 -13.23
C VAL A 30 -2.02 -10.07 -14.72
N SER A 31 -2.85 -10.92 -15.34
CA SER A 31 -3.32 -10.79 -16.72
C SER A 31 -4.72 -11.40 -16.81
N MET A 32 -5.47 -11.07 -17.86
CA MET A 32 -6.78 -11.71 -18.11
C MET A 32 -6.68 -13.22 -18.25
N HIS A 33 -5.54 -13.73 -18.74
CA HIS A 33 -5.28 -15.16 -18.84
C HIS A 33 -5.05 -15.81 -17.47
N THR A 34 -4.17 -15.22 -16.64
CA THR A 34 -3.87 -15.75 -15.29
C THR A 34 -5.11 -15.69 -14.38
N LEU A 35 -5.89 -14.60 -14.44
CA LEU A 35 -7.16 -14.48 -13.72
C LEU A 35 -8.18 -15.54 -14.17
N GLY A 36 -8.36 -15.70 -15.48
CA GLY A 36 -9.29 -16.70 -16.04
C GLY A 36 -8.93 -18.12 -15.62
N LYS A 37 -7.63 -18.44 -15.63
CA LYS A 37 -7.11 -19.73 -15.16
C LYS A 37 -7.41 -19.95 -13.67
N GLN A 38 -7.17 -18.94 -12.82
CA GLN A 38 -7.36 -19.06 -11.38
C GLN A 38 -8.85 -19.13 -10.99
N LEU A 39 -9.71 -18.34 -11.64
CA LEU A 39 -11.15 -18.32 -11.39
C LEU A 39 -11.92 -19.42 -12.15
N GLY A 40 -11.25 -20.19 -13.01
CA GLY A 40 -11.89 -21.26 -13.77
C GLY A 40 -12.87 -20.75 -14.85
N VAL A 41 -12.64 -19.54 -15.38
CA VAL A 41 -13.51 -18.90 -16.38
C VAL A 41 -12.73 -18.47 -17.63
N SER A 42 -13.45 -18.21 -18.72
CA SER A 42 -12.83 -17.66 -19.93
C SER A 42 -12.47 -16.18 -19.78
N ALA A 43 -11.45 -15.71 -20.51
CA ALA A 43 -11.11 -14.28 -20.57
C ALA A 43 -12.33 -13.42 -20.99
N THR A 44 -13.17 -13.92 -21.91
CA THR A 44 -14.41 -13.26 -22.34
C THR A 44 -15.39 -13.04 -21.17
N ALA A 45 -15.44 -13.95 -20.20
CA ALA A 45 -16.27 -13.78 -19.01
C ALA A 45 -15.74 -12.66 -18.10
N LEU A 46 -14.42 -12.52 -18.00
CA LEU A 46 -13.77 -11.46 -17.23
C LEU A 46 -14.01 -10.07 -17.81
N TYR A 47 -13.99 -9.95 -19.15
CA TYR A 47 -14.25 -8.68 -19.85
C TYR A 47 -15.66 -8.11 -19.63
N ARG A 48 -16.58 -8.87 -19.03
CA ARG A 48 -17.88 -8.36 -18.58
C ARG A 48 -17.79 -7.59 -17.26
N HIS A 49 -16.70 -7.76 -16.51
CA HIS A 49 -16.47 -7.14 -15.20
C HIS A 49 -15.45 -6.03 -15.24
N VAL A 50 -14.42 -6.18 -16.05
CA VAL A 50 -13.34 -5.21 -16.26
C VAL A 50 -12.93 -5.23 -17.73
N SER A 51 -12.92 -4.07 -18.40
CA SER A 51 -12.70 -3.96 -19.84
C SER A 51 -11.23 -4.02 -20.24
N SER A 52 -10.31 -3.77 -19.30
CA SER A 52 -8.86 -3.77 -19.54
C SER A 52 -8.06 -4.05 -18.27
N LYS A 53 -6.75 -4.24 -18.42
CA LYS A 53 -5.83 -4.36 -17.27
C LYS A 53 -5.76 -3.04 -16.49
N GLU A 54 -5.82 -1.91 -17.17
CA GLU A 54 -5.80 -0.58 -16.56
C GLU A 54 -7.05 -0.36 -15.71
N GLU A 55 -8.24 -0.71 -16.20
CA GLU A 55 -9.46 -0.67 -15.40
C GLU A 55 -9.37 -1.59 -14.19
N LEU A 56 -8.82 -2.79 -14.36
CA LEU A 56 -8.62 -3.72 -13.24
C LEU A 56 -7.74 -3.10 -12.14
N ILE A 57 -6.66 -2.43 -12.53
CA ILE A 57 -5.77 -1.75 -11.59
C ILE A 57 -6.51 -0.65 -10.82
N VAL A 58 -7.28 0.17 -11.52
CA VAL A 58 -8.12 1.21 -10.91
C VAL A 58 -9.12 0.59 -9.94
N CYS A 59 -9.79 -0.50 -10.32
CA CYS A 59 -10.74 -1.20 -9.45
C CYS A 59 -10.07 -1.81 -8.21
N CYS A 60 -8.90 -2.40 -8.36
CA CYS A 60 -8.14 -2.96 -7.22
C CYS A 60 -7.71 -1.86 -6.25
N SER A 61 -7.22 -0.73 -6.77
CA SER A 61 -6.87 0.43 -5.97
C SER A 61 -8.07 0.99 -5.21
N ASP A 62 -9.20 1.20 -5.90
CA ASP A 62 -10.43 1.73 -5.30
C ASP A 62 -10.96 0.79 -4.20
N TYR A 63 -10.99 -0.51 -4.48
CA TYR A 63 -11.43 -1.52 -3.52
C TYR A 63 -10.60 -1.52 -2.24
N VAL A 64 -9.27 -1.37 -2.34
CA VAL A 64 -8.38 -1.33 -1.18
C VAL A 64 -8.58 -0.03 -0.39
N ILE A 65 -8.64 1.12 -1.07
CA ILE A 65 -8.83 2.42 -0.42
C ILE A 65 -10.20 2.52 0.26
N GLU A 66 -11.26 1.93 -0.32
CA GLU A 66 -12.59 1.87 0.30
C GLU A 66 -12.60 1.19 1.68
N LYS A 67 -11.65 0.28 1.96
CA LYS A 67 -11.54 -0.41 3.25
C LYS A 67 -10.83 0.43 4.33
N VAL A 68 -10.24 1.55 3.96
CA VAL A 68 -9.56 2.42 4.92
C VAL A 68 -10.59 3.22 5.70
N GLU A 69 -10.67 2.96 7.00
CA GLU A 69 -11.50 3.77 7.89
C GLU A 69 -10.95 5.19 7.98
N LEU A 70 -11.81 6.18 7.74
CA LEU A 70 -11.43 7.59 7.87
C LEU A 70 -11.30 7.95 9.36
N PRO A 71 -10.18 8.57 9.76
CA PRO A 71 -9.96 8.99 11.14
C PRO A 71 -11.00 10.00 11.62
N GLN A 72 -11.27 10.00 12.93
CA GLN A 72 -12.22 10.93 13.55
C GLN A 72 -11.52 12.13 14.23
N GLU A 73 -10.19 12.12 14.22
CA GLU A 73 -9.32 13.14 14.78
C GLU A 73 -9.53 14.49 14.08
N LYS A 74 -9.46 15.58 14.85
CA LYS A 74 -9.65 16.94 14.32
C LYS A 74 -8.32 17.66 14.11
N GLU A 75 -7.29 17.25 14.84
CA GLU A 75 -5.96 17.78 14.74
C GLU A 75 -5.22 17.03 13.61
N TRP A 76 -4.65 17.77 12.68
CA TRP A 76 -4.09 17.21 11.45
C TRP A 76 -2.97 16.18 11.70
N ASP A 77 -2.15 16.39 12.71
CA ASP A 77 -1.07 15.46 13.07
C ASP A 77 -1.61 14.15 13.64
N LYS A 78 -2.59 14.22 14.53
CA LYS A 78 -3.28 13.04 15.07
C LYS A 78 -4.06 12.30 13.98
N TYR A 79 -4.71 13.06 13.08
CA TYR A 79 -5.37 12.48 11.92
C TYR A 79 -4.40 11.68 11.06
N LEU A 80 -3.22 12.23 10.77
CA LEU A 80 -2.21 11.52 9.97
C LEU A 80 -1.69 10.25 10.66
N TYR A 81 -1.55 10.25 11.98
CA TYR A 81 -1.19 9.04 12.72
C TYR A 81 -2.27 7.96 12.59
N ALA A 82 -3.51 8.29 12.88
CA ALA A 82 -4.62 7.34 12.79
C ALA A 82 -4.82 6.85 11.35
N PHE A 83 -4.70 7.74 10.36
CA PHE A 83 -4.71 7.35 8.94
C PHE A 83 -3.60 6.35 8.62
N ALA A 84 -2.37 6.60 9.08
CA ALA A 84 -1.24 5.72 8.81
C ALA A 84 -1.47 4.31 9.38
N GLU A 85 -2.02 4.19 10.59
CA GLU A 85 -2.36 2.92 11.23
C GLU A 85 -3.48 2.18 10.47
N ASN A 86 -4.58 2.86 10.16
CA ASN A 86 -5.70 2.30 9.42
C ASN A 86 -5.26 1.83 8.03
N PHE A 87 -4.52 2.67 7.31
CA PHE A 87 -4.05 2.36 5.96
C PHE A 87 -3.07 1.18 5.96
N ARG A 88 -2.10 1.16 6.89
CA ARG A 88 -1.19 0.02 7.04
C ARG A 88 -1.95 -1.28 7.31
N SER A 89 -2.92 -1.24 8.23
CA SER A 89 -3.74 -2.41 8.56
C SER A 89 -4.45 -2.98 7.34
N VAL A 90 -5.04 -2.11 6.50
CA VAL A 90 -5.69 -2.52 5.25
C VAL A 90 -4.68 -3.10 4.28
N LEU A 91 -3.54 -2.44 4.02
CA LEU A 91 -2.53 -2.94 3.09
C LEU A 91 -2.01 -4.32 3.50
N LEU A 92 -1.77 -4.56 4.79
CA LEU A 92 -1.33 -5.86 5.30
C LEU A 92 -2.41 -6.95 5.21
N SER A 93 -3.69 -6.56 5.22
CA SER A 93 -4.83 -7.47 5.04
C SER A 93 -5.03 -7.90 3.59
N TYR A 94 -4.50 -7.12 2.64
CA TYR A 94 -4.54 -7.38 1.21
C TYR A 94 -3.12 -7.43 0.64
N PRO A 95 -2.37 -8.54 0.79
CA PRO A 95 -1.00 -8.67 0.28
C PRO A 95 -0.91 -8.31 -1.21
N ASN A 96 0.22 -7.71 -1.60
CA ASN A 96 0.48 -7.16 -2.94
C ASN A 96 -0.39 -5.94 -3.33
N SER A 97 -1.25 -5.43 -2.45
CA SER A 97 -2.12 -4.27 -2.76
C SER A 97 -1.33 -2.97 -2.94
N VAL A 98 -0.16 -2.85 -2.31
CA VAL A 98 0.71 -1.67 -2.41
C VAL A 98 1.01 -1.29 -3.85
N GLU A 99 1.31 -2.26 -4.71
CA GLU A 99 1.60 -1.98 -6.13
C GLU A 99 0.40 -1.36 -6.83
N PHE A 100 -0.82 -1.86 -6.57
CA PHE A 100 -2.04 -1.34 -7.19
C PHE A 100 -2.35 0.09 -6.74
N VAL A 101 -2.25 0.40 -5.45
CA VAL A 101 -2.56 1.74 -4.94
C VAL A 101 -1.50 2.77 -5.34
N ARG A 102 -0.25 2.37 -5.53
CA ARG A 102 0.83 3.26 -6.00
C ARG A 102 0.81 3.46 -7.51
N TYR A 103 0.43 2.45 -8.29
CA TYR A 103 0.38 2.54 -9.74
C TYR A 103 -0.80 3.37 -10.23
N ASN A 104 -1.91 3.35 -9.51
CA ASN A 104 -3.09 4.14 -9.87
C ASN A 104 -2.87 5.64 -9.59
N GLN A 105 -2.86 6.45 -10.64
CA GLN A 105 -2.73 7.90 -10.58
C GLN A 105 -4.07 8.63 -10.82
N GLN A 106 -5.17 7.90 -10.90
CA GLN A 106 -6.49 8.48 -11.15
C GLN A 106 -7.26 8.60 -9.82
N PHE A 107 -8.02 9.68 -9.70
CA PHE A 107 -9.00 9.77 -8.64
C PHE A 107 -10.14 8.77 -8.89
N THR A 108 -10.31 7.87 -7.96
CA THR A 108 -11.42 6.91 -7.89
C THR A 108 -12.48 7.42 -6.92
N PRO A 109 -13.70 6.84 -6.86
CA PRO A 109 -14.68 7.22 -5.86
C PRO A 109 -14.14 7.19 -4.42
N ALA A 110 -13.49 6.08 -4.03
CA ALA A 110 -12.93 5.93 -2.68
C ALA A 110 -11.78 6.90 -2.41
N SER A 111 -10.84 7.05 -3.34
CA SER A 111 -9.72 8.00 -3.18
C SER A 111 -10.18 9.45 -3.18
N SER A 112 -11.28 9.78 -3.88
CA SER A 112 -11.88 11.12 -3.84
C SER A 112 -12.50 11.43 -2.48
N VAL A 113 -13.17 10.46 -1.86
CA VAL A 113 -13.73 10.60 -0.50
C VAL A 113 -12.59 10.80 0.50
N LEU A 114 -11.55 9.97 0.43
CA LEU A 114 -10.38 10.10 1.29
C LEU A 114 -9.70 11.47 1.13
N ALA A 115 -9.43 11.89 -0.12
CA ALA A 115 -8.81 13.18 -0.38
C ALA A 115 -9.65 14.36 0.14
N ASN A 116 -10.97 14.32 -0.05
CA ASN A 116 -11.86 15.36 0.45
C ASN A 116 -11.84 15.45 1.98
N ASP A 117 -11.83 14.31 2.68
CA ASP A 117 -11.81 14.28 4.15
C ASP A 117 -10.48 14.83 4.68
N VAL A 118 -9.35 14.33 4.17
CA VAL A 118 -8.00 14.81 4.49
C VAL A 118 -7.87 16.31 4.29
N LEU A 119 -8.22 16.81 3.09
CA LEU A 119 -8.13 18.24 2.78
C LEU A 119 -9.06 19.09 3.68
N GLY A 120 -10.18 18.51 4.12
CA GLY A 120 -11.07 19.14 5.09
C GLY A 120 -10.41 19.40 6.44
N VAL A 121 -9.61 18.43 6.94
CA VAL A 121 -8.86 18.57 8.21
C VAL A 121 -7.79 19.64 8.08
N PHE A 122 -6.98 19.59 7.01
CA PHE A 122 -5.93 20.58 6.79
C PHE A 122 -6.46 21.99 6.60
N ARG A 123 -7.54 22.16 5.82
CA ARG A 123 -8.21 23.46 5.63
C ARG A 123 -8.68 24.06 6.95
N LYS A 124 -9.28 23.24 7.84
CA LYS A 124 -9.71 23.70 9.17
C LYS A 124 -8.55 24.07 10.09
N SER A 125 -7.37 23.48 9.84
CA SER A 125 -6.14 23.79 10.55
C SER A 125 -5.37 24.97 9.96
N GLY A 126 -5.94 25.67 8.96
CA GLY A 126 -5.34 26.87 8.34
C GLY A 126 -4.25 26.60 7.29
N PHE A 127 -4.16 25.38 6.77
CA PHE A 127 -3.18 25.03 5.74
C PHE A 127 -3.69 25.41 4.34
N GLU A 128 -2.76 25.86 3.49
CA GLU A 128 -2.97 25.92 2.05
C GLU A 128 -3.18 24.51 1.49
N ALA A 129 -4.02 24.36 0.44
CA ALA A 129 -4.41 23.06 -0.10
C ALA A 129 -3.21 22.22 -0.58
N GLU A 130 -2.26 22.84 -1.28
CA GLU A 130 -1.05 22.18 -1.75
C GLU A 130 -0.20 21.65 -0.58
N VAL A 131 -0.04 22.44 0.46
CA VAL A 131 0.74 22.12 1.65
C VAL A 131 0.11 20.95 2.40
N GLY A 132 -1.22 20.99 2.61
CA GLY A 132 -1.94 19.89 3.25
C GLY A 132 -1.87 18.60 2.43
N PHE A 133 -2.00 18.70 1.11
CA PHE A 133 -1.88 17.55 0.22
C PHE A 133 -0.48 16.92 0.27
N MET A 134 0.60 17.75 0.25
CA MET A 134 1.98 17.28 0.35
C MET A 134 2.28 16.63 1.70
N ALA A 135 1.71 17.15 2.80
CA ALA A 135 1.83 16.54 4.11
C ALA A 135 1.18 15.14 4.15
N PHE A 136 -0.03 15.02 3.62
CA PHE A 136 -0.71 13.74 3.46
C PHE A 136 0.08 12.77 2.58
N ALA A 137 0.54 13.21 1.40
CA ALA A 137 1.29 12.39 0.46
C ALA A 137 2.60 11.86 1.08
N SER A 138 3.24 12.63 1.96
CA SER A 138 4.45 12.21 2.68
C SER A 138 4.17 11.01 3.60
N VAL A 139 3.06 11.03 4.33
CA VAL A 139 2.65 9.91 5.18
C VAL A 139 2.16 8.72 4.35
N TYR A 140 1.35 8.96 3.33
CA TYR A 140 0.84 7.93 2.41
C TYR A 140 2.00 7.13 1.77
N THR A 141 2.98 7.83 1.22
CA THR A 141 4.16 7.21 0.60
C THR A 141 5.00 6.44 1.63
N ARG A 142 5.17 7.01 2.83
CA ARG A 142 5.92 6.35 3.90
C ARG A 142 5.28 5.04 4.35
N VAL A 143 3.95 5.00 4.50
CA VAL A 143 3.21 3.78 4.83
C VAL A 143 3.38 2.73 3.74
N THR A 144 3.16 3.09 2.47
CA THR A 144 3.29 2.14 1.36
C THR A 144 4.71 1.60 1.22
N ASP A 145 5.74 2.41 1.44
CA ASP A 145 7.13 2.01 1.40
C ASP A 145 7.45 0.97 2.49
N ILE A 146 7.05 1.25 3.73
CA ILE A 146 7.27 0.34 4.86
C ILE A 146 6.57 -1.00 4.65
N VAL A 147 5.30 -0.98 4.19
CA VAL A 147 4.55 -2.22 3.93
C VAL A 147 5.20 -3.02 2.81
N GLN A 148 5.61 -2.37 1.72
CA GLN A 148 6.29 -3.04 0.61
C GLN A 148 7.60 -3.72 1.06
N HIS A 149 8.41 -3.03 1.87
CA HIS A 149 9.63 -3.63 2.44
C HIS A 149 9.31 -4.82 3.35
N GLN A 150 8.27 -4.71 4.18
CA GLN A 150 7.82 -5.80 5.06
C GLN A 150 7.35 -7.03 4.27
N GLU A 151 6.63 -6.83 3.17
CA GLU A 151 6.19 -7.91 2.27
C GLU A 151 7.38 -8.57 1.56
N GLN A 152 8.30 -7.76 1.01
CA GLN A 152 9.50 -8.26 0.33
C GLN A 152 10.41 -9.06 1.26
N ALA A 153 10.57 -8.62 2.51
CA ALA A 153 11.39 -9.33 3.49
C ALA A 153 10.83 -10.72 3.83
N LYS A 154 9.52 -10.93 3.75
CA LYS A 154 8.90 -12.26 3.93
C LYS A 154 9.22 -13.22 2.78
N LEU A 155 9.51 -12.69 1.60
CA LEU A 155 9.82 -13.48 0.40
C LEU A 155 11.31 -13.84 0.29
N GLN A 156 12.19 -13.12 1.02
CA GLN A 156 13.62 -13.40 0.99
C GLN A 156 13.98 -14.51 1.97
N PRO A 157 14.77 -15.52 1.57
CA PRO A 157 15.28 -16.52 2.50
C PRO A 157 16.13 -15.83 3.59
N GLN A 158 15.90 -16.18 4.85
CA GLN A 158 16.68 -15.66 5.99
C GLN A 158 18.19 -15.99 5.95
N THR A 159 18.64 -16.72 4.95
CA THR A 159 20.05 -17.12 4.75
C THR A 159 20.98 -15.95 4.42
N ALA A 160 20.47 -14.78 4.03
CA ALA A 160 21.30 -13.61 3.74
C ALA A 160 21.82 -12.87 4.98
N SER A 161 21.23 -13.10 6.17
CA SER A 161 21.59 -12.38 7.39
C SER A 161 22.73 -13.01 8.21
N ASN A 162 23.18 -14.22 7.84
CA ASN A 162 24.22 -14.95 8.57
C ASN A 162 25.61 -14.93 7.87
N GLN A 163 25.80 -14.13 6.82
CA GLN A 163 27.13 -13.94 6.26
C GLN A 163 27.88 -12.92 7.12
N GLU A 164 28.90 -13.38 7.82
CA GLU A 164 29.86 -12.45 8.45
C GLU A 164 30.42 -11.50 7.37
N PRO A 165 30.53 -10.19 7.67
CA PRO A 165 31.12 -9.24 6.75
C PRO A 165 32.49 -9.75 6.31
N SER A 166 32.73 -9.84 5.00
CA SER A 166 34.04 -10.28 4.51
C SER A 166 35.12 -9.32 5.02
N SER A 167 36.32 -9.84 5.26
CA SER A 167 37.46 -9.03 5.69
C SER A 167 37.76 -7.84 4.76
N LEU A 168 37.32 -7.93 3.51
CA LEU A 168 37.37 -6.85 2.53
C LEU A 168 36.48 -5.67 2.93
N ILE A 169 35.26 -5.93 3.45
CA ILE A 169 34.34 -4.89 3.93
C ILE A 169 34.92 -4.20 5.16
N ASP A 170 35.49 -4.95 6.13
CA ASP A 170 36.08 -4.39 7.35
C ASP A 170 37.21 -3.40 7.06
N ASN A 171 38.06 -3.68 6.07
CA ASN A 171 39.26 -2.87 5.79
C ASN A 171 38.98 -1.71 4.82
N THR A 172 38.06 -1.87 3.87
CA THR A 172 37.79 -0.88 2.82
C THR A 172 36.56 -0.03 3.06
N LEU A 173 35.58 -0.53 3.84
CA LEU A 173 34.29 0.10 4.07
C LEU A 173 33.95 0.13 5.58
N PRO A 174 34.72 0.85 6.41
CA PRO A 174 34.60 0.78 7.89
C PRO A 174 33.21 1.21 8.42
N ASN A 175 32.54 2.16 7.77
CA ASN A 175 31.20 2.60 8.18
C ASN A 175 30.14 1.54 7.87
N LEU A 176 30.25 0.84 6.73
CA LEU A 176 29.36 -0.27 6.41
C LEU A 176 29.62 -1.45 7.34
N ALA A 177 30.87 -1.76 7.62
CA ALA A 177 31.26 -2.80 8.56
C ALA A 177 30.68 -2.52 9.97
N TRP A 178 30.78 -1.27 10.43
CA TRP A 178 30.19 -0.84 11.69
C TRP A 178 28.66 -1.06 11.72
N LEU A 179 27.95 -0.69 10.65
CA LEU A 179 26.51 -0.92 10.53
C LEU A 179 26.17 -2.41 10.58
N LEU A 180 26.82 -3.23 9.74
CA LEU A 180 26.53 -4.65 9.62
C LEU A 180 26.76 -5.42 10.93
N LYS A 181 27.79 -5.04 11.71
CA LYS A 181 28.06 -5.64 13.04
C LYS A 181 26.96 -5.34 14.08
N GLN A 182 26.19 -4.27 13.89
CA GLN A 182 25.13 -3.85 14.82
C GLN A 182 23.72 -4.13 14.31
N THR A 183 23.58 -4.50 13.02
CA THR A 183 22.29 -4.74 12.41
C THR A 183 21.61 -5.98 13.01
N LYS A 184 20.41 -5.79 13.51
CA LYS A 184 19.50 -6.86 13.94
C LYS A 184 18.40 -7.04 12.90
N PRO A 185 17.69 -8.19 12.91
CA PRO A 185 16.47 -8.32 12.10
C PRO A 185 15.54 -7.13 12.32
N VAL A 186 14.94 -6.63 11.23
CA VAL A 186 14.10 -5.44 11.29
C VAL A 186 12.81 -5.77 12.04
N ASP A 187 12.58 -5.04 13.13
CA ASP A 187 11.27 -4.97 13.79
C ASP A 187 10.39 -4.00 13.01
N TYR A 188 9.49 -4.54 12.17
CA TYR A 188 8.64 -3.73 11.30
C TYR A 188 7.58 -2.94 12.06
N GLU A 189 7.20 -3.33 13.29
CA GLU A 189 6.32 -2.51 14.14
C GLU A 189 7.06 -1.25 14.58
N LYS A 190 8.24 -1.43 15.15
CA LYS A 190 9.09 -0.30 15.55
C LYS A 190 9.47 0.58 14.36
N TYR A 191 9.83 -0.03 13.22
CA TYR A 191 10.19 0.70 12.01
C TYR A 191 9.04 1.55 11.47
N PHE A 192 7.81 1.02 11.55
CA PHE A 192 6.61 1.76 11.19
C PHE A 192 6.37 2.93 12.15
N VAL A 193 6.29 2.66 13.47
CA VAL A 193 6.01 3.70 14.48
C VAL A 193 7.05 4.82 14.41
N ASP A 194 8.33 4.48 14.41
CA ASP A 194 9.41 5.47 14.34
C ASP A 194 9.39 6.23 13.01
N GLY A 195 9.16 5.53 11.88
CA GLY A 195 9.11 6.13 10.56
C GLY A 195 7.97 7.14 10.39
N ILE A 196 6.77 6.81 10.86
CA ILE A 196 5.62 7.73 10.83
C ILE A 196 5.84 8.91 11.78
N LYS A 197 6.36 8.65 12.99
CA LYS A 197 6.70 9.70 13.95
C LYS A 197 7.71 10.69 13.36
N ILE A 198 8.81 10.22 12.80
CA ILE A 198 9.83 11.07 12.16
C ILE A 198 9.19 11.92 11.05
N THR A 199 8.32 11.33 10.23
CA THR A 199 7.64 12.05 9.14
C THR A 199 6.74 13.15 9.70
N ILE A 200 5.87 12.86 10.67
CA ILE A 200 4.91 13.83 11.20
C ILE A 200 5.60 14.92 12.02
N GLU A 201 6.59 14.58 12.86
CA GLU A 201 7.35 15.59 13.61
C GLU A 201 8.18 16.49 12.66
N GLY A 202 8.74 15.93 11.60
CA GLY A 202 9.38 16.71 10.53
C GLY A 202 8.40 17.70 9.87
N LEU A 203 7.18 17.27 9.57
CA LEU A 203 6.14 18.13 9.04
C LEU A 203 5.77 19.26 10.02
N LYS A 204 5.64 18.98 11.32
CA LYS A 204 5.38 19.99 12.36
C LYS A 204 6.45 21.08 12.35
N VAL A 205 7.72 20.70 12.30
CA VAL A 205 8.83 21.68 12.25
C VAL A 205 8.76 22.55 11.01
N VAL A 206 8.59 21.94 9.83
CA VAL A 206 8.53 22.66 8.56
C VAL A 206 7.37 23.65 8.51
N TYR A 207 6.19 23.26 9.02
CA TYR A 207 4.99 24.10 8.94
C TYR A 207 4.88 25.14 10.06
N SER A 208 5.48 24.88 11.24
CA SER A 208 5.57 25.91 12.28
C SER A 208 6.45 27.11 11.85
N GLN A 209 7.52 26.85 11.11
CA GLN A 209 8.42 27.90 10.60
C GLN A 209 7.72 28.80 9.56
N ARG A 210 6.90 28.24 8.66
CA ARG A 210 6.15 29.02 7.67
C ARG A 210 5.15 29.99 8.29
N ASN A 211 4.49 29.61 9.39
CA ASN A 211 3.55 30.47 10.10
C ASN A 211 4.24 31.60 10.90
N SER A 212 5.56 31.55 11.07
CA SER A 212 6.34 32.58 11.77
C SER A 212 6.91 33.63 10.80
N GLU A 213 6.90 33.34 9.50
CA GLU A 213 7.43 34.22 8.44
C GLU A 213 6.33 34.96 7.66
N ALA A 214 5.04 34.64 7.91
CA ALA A 214 3.87 35.26 7.29
C ALA A 214 3.23 36.27 8.23
#